data_6f998d0c702c06ae506f512895389751
#
_entry.id   6f998d0c702c06ae506f512895389751
#
_cell.length_a   1.000
_cell.length_b   1.000
_cell.length_c   1.000
_cell.angle_alpha   90.00
_cell.angle_beta   90.00
_cell.angle_gamma   90.00
#
_symmetry.space_group_name_H-M   'P 1'
#
loop_
_entity.id
_entity.type
_entity.pdbx_description
1 polymer ?
#
loop_
_entity_poly.entity_id
_entity_poly.type
_entity_poly.pdbx_seq_one_letter_code
_entity_poly.pdbx_strand_id
1 'polypeptide(L)'
;GIISIGWGGRAYFIGRNYYIMKLSANFTLDEVIKSQVATRKGISNNPSPQQIENLKALAVNILQPIRTNFNAPLIISSGFRCAELCLAIGSKITSEHCADEKSAAADFEIWGVDNRELALWIKDNLEYNQLILEYYKDGDPNSGWIHCSYSSDHNKNQFMKAYRDEEGKTRYEFLEK
;
A
#
# COMPACT_ATOMS: atom_id res chain seq x y z
N GLY A 1 24.00 -22.71 17.05
CA GLY A 1 23.59 -21.65 16.17
C GLY A 1 23.00 -20.50 16.96
N ILE A 2 23.54 -19.30 16.81
CA ILE A 2 23.13 -18.09 17.53
C ILE A 2 21.88 -17.57 16.82
N ILE A 3 20.76 -17.48 17.56
CA ILE A 3 19.52 -16.88 17.06
C ILE A 3 19.67 -15.36 17.21
N SER A 4 19.81 -14.63 16.11
CA SER A 4 19.66 -13.19 16.12
C SER A 4 18.27 -12.87 15.57
N ILE A 5 17.36 -12.41 16.42
CA ILE A 5 16.06 -11.89 16.00
C ILE A 5 16.31 -10.41 15.67
N GLY A 6 16.55 -10.13 14.41
CA GLY A 6 16.64 -8.76 13.91
C GLY A 6 15.26 -8.27 13.47
N TRP A 7 14.95 -7.02 13.76
CA TRP A 7 13.76 -6.34 13.29
C TRP A 7 13.99 -5.78 11.88
N GLY A 8 13.17 -6.16 10.93
CA GLY A 8 13.22 -5.63 9.58
C GLY A 8 12.90 -6.68 8.53
N GLY A 9 11.71 -6.75 8.10
CA GLY A 9 11.02 -7.42 7.00
C GLY A 9 11.71 -8.41 6.07
N ARG A 10 12.84 -8.97 6.44
CA ARG A 10 13.52 -10.02 5.68
C ARG A 10 13.21 -11.38 6.25
N ALA A 11 13.22 -12.39 5.41
CA ALA A 11 13.29 -13.77 5.86
C ALA A 11 14.58 -13.96 6.64
N TYR A 12 14.48 -14.38 7.88
CA TYR A 12 15.63 -14.70 8.71
C TYR A 12 15.99 -16.17 8.61
N PHE A 13 17.24 -16.43 8.46
CA PHE A 13 17.77 -17.79 8.45
C PHE A 13 17.88 -18.30 9.89
N ILE A 14 16.94 -19.14 10.30
CA ILE A 14 17.06 -19.91 11.55
C ILE A 14 17.32 -21.35 11.15
N GLY A 15 18.58 -21.72 11.06
CA GLY A 15 18.95 -23.04 10.56
C GLY A 15 18.55 -23.24 9.11
N ARG A 16 17.80 -24.30 8.79
CA ARG A 16 17.31 -24.60 7.44
C ARG A 16 15.91 -24.03 7.13
N ASN A 17 15.29 -23.30 8.07
CA ASN A 17 13.95 -22.75 7.92
C ASN A 17 13.97 -21.23 7.71
N TYR A 18 13.24 -20.78 6.72
CA TYR A 18 12.98 -19.36 6.50
C TYR A 18 11.73 -18.94 7.30
N TYR A 19 11.86 -17.88 8.07
CA TYR A 19 10.70 -17.28 8.74
C TYR A 19 10.15 -16.15 7.85
N ILE A 20 8.88 -16.27 7.44
CA ILE A 20 8.16 -15.25 6.68
C ILE A 20 7.26 -14.51 7.66
N MET A 21 7.46 -13.19 7.78
CA MET A 21 6.60 -12.37 8.62
C MET A 21 5.28 -12.11 7.92
N LYS A 22 4.19 -12.61 8.50
CA LYS A 22 2.83 -12.32 8.04
C LYS A 22 2.30 -11.06 8.70
N LEU A 23 1.65 -10.21 7.90
CA LEU A 23 0.89 -9.05 8.36
C LEU A 23 -0.58 -9.40 8.58
N SER A 24 -1.11 -10.31 7.76
CA SER A 24 -2.45 -10.89 7.85
C SER A 24 -2.47 -12.27 7.20
N ALA A 25 -3.64 -12.91 7.09
CA ALA A 25 -3.75 -14.28 6.58
C ALA A 25 -3.10 -14.47 5.19
N ASN A 26 -3.28 -13.51 4.28
CA ASN A 26 -2.80 -13.59 2.90
C ASN A 26 -1.67 -12.59 2.56
N PHE A 27 -1.23 -11.75 3.49
CA PHE A 27 -0.23 -10.72 3.22
C PHE A 27 1.01 -10.89 4.07
N THR A 28 2.17 -10.83 3.43
CA THR A 28 3.48 -10.86 4.08
C THR A 28 4.11 -9.47 4.07
N LEU A 29 5.03 -9.22 5.00
CA LEU A 29 5.80 -7.99 5.02
C LEU A 29 6.60 -7.81 3.73
N ASP A 30 7.19 -8.88 3.21
CA ASP A 30 8.01 -8.82 1.97
C ASP A 30 7.21 -8.31 0.77
N GLU A 31 5.92 -8.66 0.65
CA GLU A 31 5.06 -8.17 -0.44
C GLU A 31 4.85 -6.66 -0.39
N VAL A 32 4.70 -6.09 0.80
CA VAL A 32 4.39 -4.66 0.97
C VAL A 32 5.62 -3.77 1.00
N ILE A 33 6.82 -4.33 1.21
CA ILE A 33 8.08 -3.56 1.18
C ILE A 33 8.86 -3.72 -0.13
N LYS A 34 8.44 -4.61 -1.01
CA LYS A 34 9.10 -4.87 -2.29
C LYS A 34 9.08 -3.62 -3.16
N SER A 35 10.24 -3.22 -3.66
CA SER A 35 10.39 -2.09 -4.58
C SER A 35 11.50 -2.36 -5.59
N GLN A 36 11.15 -2.39 -6.87
CA GLN A 36 12.15 -2.52 -7.93
C GLN A 36 13.07 -1.31 -8.02
N VAL A 37 12.55 -0.11 -7.73
CA VAL A 37 13.36 1.12 -7.71
C VAL A 37 14.39 1.07 -6.60
N ALA A 38 13.98 0.65 -5.39
CA ALA A 38 14.89 0.47 -4.27
C ALA A 38 16.03 -0.53 -4.62
N THR A 39 15.66 -1.66 -5.21
CA THR A 39 16.61 -2.68 -5.63
C THR A 39 17.62 -2.12 -6.65
N ARG A 40 17.14 -1.45 -7.70
CA ARG A 40 18.02 -0.86 -8.72
C ARG A 40 18.95 0.23 -8.18
N LYS A 41 18.49 0.99 -7.20
CA LYS A 41 19.26 2.08 -6.58
C LYS A 41 20.09 1.63 -5.37
N GLY A 42 20.01 0.36 -4.98
CA GLY A 42 20.72 -0.15 -3.80
C GLY A 42 20.21 0.42 -2.48
N ILE A 43 18.94 0.86 -2.43
CA ILE A 43 18.31 1.41 -1.24
C ILE A 43 17.74 0.28 -0.38
N SER A 44 18.10 0.26 0.91
CA SER A 44 17.52 -0.65 1.88
C SER A 44 16.15 -0.16 2.31
N ASN A 45 15.09 -0.72 1.71
CA ASN A 45 13.71 -0.35 2.00
C ASN A 45 13.16 -1.15 3.20
N ASN A 46 13.78 -1.00 4.36
CA ASN A 46 13.45 -1.74 5.58
C ASN A 46 12.65 -0.84 6.54
N PRO A 47 11.43 -1.23 6.93
CA PRO A 47 10.64 -0.49 7.90
C PRO A 47 11.14 -0.69 9.33
N SER A 48 10.94 0.32 10.18
CA SER A 48 11.10 0.24 11.62
C SER A 48 10.01 -0.64 12.25
N PRO A 49 10.16 -1.08 13.52
CA PRO A 49 9.10 -1.79 14.22
C PRO A 49 7.76 -1.07 14.24
N GLN A 50 7.76 0.25 14.44
CA GLN A 50 6.52 1.04 14.44
C GLN A 50 5.89 1.11 13.04
N GLN A 51 6.70 1.24 12.00
CA GLN A 51 6.22 1.21 10.61
C GLN A 51 5.64 -0.16 10.26
N ILE A 52 6.21 -1.25 10.76
CA ILE A 52 5.66 -2.60 10.61
C ILE A 52 4.28 -2.71 11.26
N GLU A 53 4.07 -2.15 12.44
CA GLU A 53 2.74 -2.14 13.09
C GLU A 53 1.72 -1.36 12.26
N ASN A 54 2.12 -0.24 11.66
CA ASN A 54 1.24 0.53 10.77
C ASN A 54 0.91 -0.24 9.48
N LEU A 55 1.89 -0.93 8.90
CA LEU A 55 1.68 -1.82 7.75
C LEU A 55 0.77 -3.00 8.08
N LYS A 56 0.89 -3.55 9.28
CA LYS A 56 0.00 -4.61 9.78
C LYS A 56 -1.44 -4.12 9.91
N ALA A 57 -1.65 -2.92 10.45
CA ALA A 57 -2.97 -2.30 10.53
C ALA A 57 -3.58 -2.08 9.14
N LEU A 58 -2.80 -1.62 8.16
CA LEU A 58 -3.22 -1.50 6.76
C LEU A 58 -3.63 -2.86 6.19
N ALA A 59 -2.81 -3.89 6.40
CA ALA A 59 -3.09 -5.23 5.89
C ALA A 59 -4.38 -5.81 6.48
N VAL A 60 -4.57 -5.71 7.78
CA VAL A 60 -5.74 -6.26 8.50
C VAL A 60 -7.03 -5.51 8.15
N ASN A 61 -6.98 -4.19 8.02
CA ASN A 61 -8.18 -3.35 7.87
C ASN A 61 -8.52 -3.02 6.42
N ILE A 62 -7.57 -3.07 5.50
CA ILE A 62 -7.77 -2.74 4.08
C ILE A 62 -7.48 -3.93 3.17
N LEU A 63 -6.25 -4.42 3.14
CA LEU A 63 -5.84 -5.39 2.13
C LEU A 63 -6.53 -6.75 2.30
N GLN A 64 -6.60 -7.25 3.54
CA GLN A 64 -7.21 -8.55 3.82
C GLN A 64 -8.72 -8.60 3.57
N PRO A 65 -9.53 -7.60 4.00
CA PRO A 65 -10.95 -7.56 3.65
C PRO A 65 -11.22 -7.56 2.15
N ILE A 66 -10.43 -6.80 1.38
CA ILE A 66 -10.53 -6.79 -0.09
C ILE A 66 -10.20 -8.16 -0.65
N ARG A 67 -9.07 -8.74 -0.23
CA ARG A 67 -8.63 -10.07 -0.66
C ARG A 67 -9.69 -11.15 -0.41
N THR A 68 -10.31 -11.09 0.74
CA THR A 68 -11.35 -12.05 1.14
C THR A 68 -12.62 -11.88 0.33
N ASN A 69 -13.09 -10.64 0.14
CA ASN A 69 -14.32 -10.37 -0.60
C ASN A 69 -14.22 -10.74 -2.07
N PHE A 70 -13.14 -10.34 -2.74
CA PHE A 70 -12.95 -10.60 -4.17
C PHE A 70 -12.40 -12.01 -4.46
N ASN A 71 -11.96 -12.72 -3.42
CA ASN A 71 -11.34 -14.04 -3.52
C ASN A 71 -10.25 -14.12 -4.62
N ALA A 72 -9.46 -13.08 -4.74
CA ALA A 72 -8.43 -12.92 -5.77
C ALA A 72 -7.22 -12.17 -5.19
N PRO A 73 -5.99 -12.46 -5.65
CA PRO A 73 -4.80 -11.75 -5.20
C PRO A 73 -4.84 -10.27 -5.54
N LEU A 74 -4.37 -9.42 -4.62
CA LEU A 74 -4.06 -8.03 -4.89
C LEU A 74 -2.66 -7.93 -5.49
N ILE A 75 -2.55 -7.19 -6.59
CA ILE A 75 -1.26 -6.84 -7.20
C ILE A 75 -0.84 -5.51 -6.59
N ILE A 76 0.11 -5.56 -5.64
CA ILE A 76 0.63 -4.37 -4.97
C ILE A 76 1.78 -3.82 -5.82
N SER A 77 1.57 -2.67 -6.43
CA SER A 77 2.59 -1.98 -7.22
C SER A 77 3.51 -1.12 -6.36
N SER A 78 3.02 -0.60 -5.24
CA SER A 78 3.78 0.15 -4.26
C SER A 78 3.15 0.02 -2.88
N GLY A 79 3.93 -0.39 -1.91
CA GLY A 79 3.55 -0.38 -0.50
C GLY A 79 4.44 0.58 0.28
N PHE A 80 5.21 0.06 1.22
CA PHE A 80 6.13 0.84 2.03
C PHE A 80 7.26 1.46 1.20
N ARG A 81 7.56 2.72 1.49
CA ARG A 81 8.72 3.45 0.98
C ARG A 81 9.46 4.10 2.13
N CYS A 82 10.71 3.72 2.37
CA CYS A 82 11.54 4.45 3.33
C CYS A 82 11.78 5.90 2.87
N ALA A 83 12.19 6.78 3.78
CA ALA A 83 12.41 8.19 3.47
C ALA A 83 13.39 8.40 2.30
N GLU A 84 14.48 7.64 2.25
CA GLU A 84 15.45 7.68 1.16
C GLU A 84 14.80 7.32 -0.19
N LEU A 85 13.96 6.29 -0.23
CA LEU A 85 13.25 5.90 -1.45
C LEU A 85 12.23 6.96 -1.87
N CYS A 86 11.50 7.56 -0.93
CA CYS A 86 10.57 8.68 -1.21
C CYS A 86 11.29 9.83 -1.89
N LEU A 87 12.44 10.25 -1.37
CA LEU A 87 13.25 11.32 -1.97
C LEU A 87 13.79 10.92 -3.35
N ALA A 88 14.24 9.69 -3.51
CA ALA A 88 14.80 9.18 -4.75
C ALA A 88 13.81 9.15 -5.92
N ILE A 89 12.50 9.03 -5.63
CA ILE A 89 11.42 9.03 -6.65
C ILE A 89 10.71 10.39 -6.77
N GLY A 90 11.20 11.42 -6.06
CA GLY A 90 10.59 12.75 -6.08
C GLY A 90 9.29 12.86 -5.26
N SER A 91 9.04 11.92 -4.35
CA SER A 91 7.92 11.95 -3.41
C SER A 91 8.30 12.69 -2.13
N LYS A 92 7.29 13.00 -1.30
CA LYS A 92 7.49 13.65 0.00
C LYS A 92 7.68 12.59 1.09
N ILE A 93 8.55 12.89 2.07
CA ILE A 93 8.73 12.04 3.27
C ILE A 93 7.49 12.05 4.18
N THR A 94 6.54 12.96 3.96
CA THR A 94 5.23 13.01 4.62
C THR A 94 4.18 12.11 3.95
N SER A 95 4.54 11.40 2.88
CA SER A 95 3.66 10.44 2.22
C SER A 95 3.24 9.32 3.19
N GLU A 96 1.98 8.92 3.13
CA GLU A 96 1.49 7.77 3.92
C GLU A 96 2.14 6.44 3.53
N HIS A 97 2.77 6.36 2.35
CA HIS A 97 3.63 5.23 1.98
C HIS A 97 4.86 5.07 2.88
N CYS A 98 5.29 6.13 3.57
CA CYS A 98 6.38 6.04 4.55
C CYS A 98 5.98 5.32 5.84
N ALA A 99 4.70 5.03 6.02
CA ALA A 99 4.13 4.32 7.17
C ALA A 99 4.54 4.92 8.52
N ASP A 100 4.80 6.22 8.53
CA ASP A 100 5.16 6.98 9.71
C ASP A 100 3.92 7.41 10.51
N GLU A 101 4.15 7.92 11.70
CA GLU A 101 3.13 8.32 12.65
C GLU A 101 2.16 7.18 12.96
N LYS A 102 0.96 7.17 12.41
CA LYS A 102 -0.06 6.13 12.67
C LYS A 102 -0.76 5.64 11.42
N SER A 103 -0.20 5.90 10.24
CA SER A 103 -0.82 5.54 8.97
C SER A 103 0.15 4.81 8.04
N ALA A 104 -0.41 4.03 7.13
CA ALA A 104 0.30 3.37 6.05
C ALA A 104 -0.57 3.36 4.79
N ALA A 105 0.05 3.25 3.62
CA ALA A 105 -0.62 3.22 2.33
C ALA A 105 -0.08 2.14 1.41
N ALA A 106 -0.93 1.70 0.49
CA ALA A 106 -0.54 0.85 -0.64
C ALA A 106 -1.27 1.27 -1.91
N ASP A 107 -0.60 1.08 -3.04
CA ASP A 107 -1.15 1.16 -4.38
C ASP A 107 -1.33 -0.25 -4.92
N PHE A 108 -2.52 -0.57 -5.42
CA PHE A 108 -2.84 -1.94 -5.84
C PHE A 108 -3.96 -2.01 -6.86
N GLU A 109 -4.09 -3.19 -7.46
CA GLU A 109 -5.15 -3.61 -8.36
C GLU A 109 -5.51 -5.07 -8.11
N ILE A 110 -6.63 -5.51 -8.66
CA ILE A 110 -7.00 -6.92 -8.75
C ILE A 110 -7.16 -7.25 -10.22
N TRP A 111 -6.45 -8.26 -10.71
CA TRP A 111 -6.58 -8.71 -12.09
C TRP A 111 -8.04 -9.07 -12.43
N GLY A 112 -8.56 -8.50 -13.52
CA GLY A 112 -9.92 -8.78 -14.00
C GLY A 112 -11.03 -8.05 -13.23
N VAL A 113 -10.71 -7.20 -12.28
CA VAL A 113 -11.66 -6.33 -11.57
C VAL A 113 -11.48 -4.91 -12.05
N ASP A 114 -12.58 -4.25 -12.41
CA ASP A 114 -12.61 -2.83 -12.74
C ASP A 114 -12.14 -2.01 -11.53
N ASN A 115 -11.13 -1.15 -11.71
CA ASN A 115 -10.58 -0.33 -10.63
C ASN A 115 -11.63 0.61 -10.02
N ARG A 116 -12.61 1.07 -10.80
CA ARG A 116 -13.73 1.86 -10.29
C ARG A 116 -14.65 1.04 -9.39
N GLU A 117 -14.98 -0.19 -9.79
CA GLU A 117 -15.76 -1.10 -8.95
C GLU A 117 -15.05 -1.42 -7.65
N LEU A 118 -13.73 -1.65 -7.72
CA LEU A 118 -12.90 -1.87 -6.55
C LEU A 118 -12.92 -0.67 -5.61
N ALA A 119 -12.75 0.54 -6.14
CA ALA A 119 -12.80 1.77 -5.35
C ALA A 119 -14.17 1.96 -4.67
N LEU A 120 -15.26 1.74 -5.39
CA LEU A 120 -16.62 1.87 -4.86
C LEU A 120 -16.90 0.83 -3.77
N TRP A 121 -16.44 -0.41 -3.95
CA TRP A 121 -16.58 -1.43 -2.91
C TRP A 121 -15.84 -1.03 -1.62
N ILE A 122 -14.59 -0.55 -1.74
CA ILE A 122 -13.82 -0.07 -0.59
C ILE A 122 -14.55 1.08 0.11
N LYS A 123 -15.02 2.06 -0.66
CA LYS A 123 -15.77 3.21 -0.15
C LYS A 123 -17.00 2.78 0.66
N ASP A 124 -17.72 1.78 0.19
CA ASP A 124 -18.98 1.36 0.81
C ASP A 124 -18.81 0.41 1.99
N ASN A 125 -17.67 -0.29 2.10
CA ASN A 125 -17.50 -1.39 3.04
C ASN A 125 -16.39 -1.20 4.07
N LEU A 126 -15.43 -0.30 3.86
CA LEU A 126 -14.28 -0.15 4.74
C LEU A 126 -14.15 1.27 5.30
N GLU A 127 -13.46 1.39 6.42
CA GLU A 127 -12.94 2.66 6.93
C GLU A 127 -11.51 2.83 6.41
N TYR A 128 -11.21 4.01 5.88
CA TYR A 128 -9.92 4.36 5.31
C TYR A 128 -9.58 5.82 5.60
N ASN A 129 -8.30 6.17 5.56
CA ASN A 129 -7.91 7.57 5.67
C ASN A 129 -8.09 8.27 4.32
N GLN A 130 -7.41 7.79 3.27
CA GLN A 130 -7.57 8.25 1.90
C GLN A 130 -7.79 7.07 0.96
N LEU A 131 -8.73 7.21 0.06
CA LEU A 131 -9.00 6.30 -1.05
C LEU A 131 -8.96 7.11 -2.33
N ILE A 132 -8.02 6.80 -3.21
CA ILE A 132 -7.83 7.54 -4.45
C ILE A 132 -7.90 6.58 -5.63
N LEU A 133 -8.84 6.83 -6.54
CA LEU A 133 -8.86 6.21 -7.86
C LEU A 133 -7.92 7.02 -8.76
N GLU A 134 -6.72 6.47 -8.99
CA GLU A 134 -5.65 7.19 -9.67
C GLU A 134 -5.65 6.90 -11.17
N TYR A 135 -5.76 7.95 -11.96
CA TYR A 135 -5.64 7.94 -13.44
C TYR A 135 -6.58 6.97 -14.15
N TYR A 136 -7.74 6.73 -13.58
CA TYR A 136 -8.78 5.92 -14.21
C TYR A 136 -9.37 6.65 -15.43
N LYS A 137 -9.59 5.91 -16.50
CA LYS A 137 -10.25 6.38 -17.72
C LYS A 137 -11.60 5.70 -17.87
N ASP A 138 -12.66 6.48 -17.99
CA ASP A 138 -14.01 5.95 -18.19
C ASP A 138 -14.04 5.04 -19.43
N GLY A 139 -14.62 3.85 -19.27
CA GLY A 139 -14.68 2.84 -20.32
C GLY A 139 -13.46 1.94 -20.43
N ASP A 140 -12.39 2.18 -19.66
CA ASP A 140 -11.21 1.32 -19.56
C ASP A 140 -11.04 0.78 -18.13
N PRO A 141 -11.60 -0.41 -17.84
CA PRO A 141 -11.61 -0.97 -16.48
C PRO A 141 -10.22 -1.27 -15.92
N ASN A 142 -9.22 -1.45 -16.78
CA ASN A 142 -7.85 -1.76 -16.37
C ASN A 142 -6.96 -0.51 -16.28
N SER A 143 -7.52 0.68 -16.52
CA SER A 143 -6.77 1.93 -16.41
C SER A 143 -6.58 2.35 -14.95
N GLY A 144 -5.47 3.02 -14.66
CA GLY A 144 -5.18 3.53 -13.34
C GLY A 144 -4.94 2.45 -12.29
N TRP A 145 -5.07 2.82 -11.04
CA TRP A 145 -4.94 1.93 -9.88
C TRP A 145 -5.63 2.52 -8.64
N ILE A 146 -5.65 1.76 -7.57
CA ILE A 146 -6.17 2.19 -6.28
C ILE A 146 -5.01 2.59 -5.37
N HIS A 147 -5.08 3.79 -4.80
CA HIS A 147 -4.31 4.18 -3.61
C HIS A 147 -5.24 4.13 -2.41
N CYS A 148 -4.87 3.40 -1.37
CA CYS A 148 -5.64 3.37 -0.14
C CYS A 148 -4.73 3.40 1.07
N SER A 149 -5.05 4.26 2.04
CA SER A 149 -4.35 4.37 3.31
C SER A 149 -5.27 4.10 4.49
N TYR A 150 -4.67 3.68 5.58
CA TYR A 150 -5.34 3.42 6.85
C TYR A 150 -4.58 4.06 8.00
N SER A 151 -5.29 4.73 8.89
CA SER A 151 -4.75 5.28 10.13
C SER A 151 -5.30 4.50 11.33
N SER A 152 -4.41 4.08 12.23
CA SER A 152 -4.81 3.44 13.48
C SER A 152 -5.36 4.42 14.52
N ASP A 153 -5.31 5.72 14.25
CA ASP A 153 -5.81 6.78 15.12
C ASP A 153 -7.15 7.33 14.64
N HIS A 154 -7.17 7.89 13.43
CA HIS A 154 -8.37 8.52 12.87
C HIS A 154 -8.39 8.40 11.35
N ASN A 155 -9.47 7.83 10.81
CA ASN A 155 -9.69 7.70 9.38
C ASN A 155 -10.65 8.78 8.88
N LYS A 156 -10.19 9.58 7.92
CA LYS A 156 -10.95 10.73 7.37
C LYS A 156 -11.99 10.32 6.35
N ASN A 157 -11.92 9.08 5.83
CA ASN A 157 -12.78 8.58 4.75
C ASN A 157 -12.84 9.53 3.53
N GLN A 158 -11.67 10.05 3.13
CA GLN A 158 -11.56 10.93 1.97
C GLN A 158 -11.52 10.09 0.69
N PHE A 159 -12.56 10.21 -0.12
CA PHE A 159 -12.64 9.54 -1.41
C PHE A 159 -12.39 10.52 -2.54
N MET A 160 -11.37 10.26 -3.36
CA MET A 160 -10.90 11.15 -4.40
C MET A 160 -10.60 10.39 -5.69
N LYS A 161 -10.54 11.12 -6.80
CA LYS A 161 -9.85 10.71 -8.02
C LYS A 161 -8.64 11.60 -8.26
N ALA A 162 -7.60 11.02 -8.87
CA ALA A 162 -6.47 11.76 -9.39
C ALA A 162 -6.45 11.66 -10.92
N TYR A 163 -6.23 12.78 -11.59
CA TYR A 163 -6.17 12.86 -13.04
C TYR A 163 -5.10 13.86 -13.49
N ARG A 164 -4.72 13.82 -14.75
CA ARG A 164 -3.85 14.83 -15.35
C ARG A 164 -4.72 15.88 -16.05
N ASP A 165 -4.43 17.15 -15.77
CA ASP A 165 -5.05 18.26 -16.48
C ASP A 165 -4.43 18.45 -17.88
N GLU A 166 -4.91 19.46 -18.60
CA GLU A 166 -4.43 19.80 -19.97
C GLU A 166 -2.93 20.16 -20.01
N GLU A 167 -2.38 20.64 -18.89
CA GLU A 167 -0.96 20.96 -18.74
C GLU A 167 -0.11 19.75 -18.28
N GLY A 168 -0.74 18.58 -18.10
CA GLY A 168 -0.08 17.36 -17.62
C GLY A 168 0.19 17.34 -16.12
N LYS A 169 -0.38 18.26 -15.34
CA LYS A 169 -0.26 18.30 -13.88
C LYS A 169 -1.28 17.38 -13.24
N THR A 170 -0.86 16.67 -12.20
CA THR A 170 -1.77 15.87 -11.39
C THR A 170 -2.71 16.75 -10.57
N ARG A 171 -4.01 16.50 -10.70
CA ARG A 171 -5.08 17.13 -9.93
C ARG A 171 -5.84 16.10 -9.14
N TYR A 172 -6.37 16.53 -8.00
CA TYR A 172 -7.20 15.70 -7.12
C TYR A 172 -8.58 16.33 -7.00
N GLU A 173 -9.59 15.50 -7.08
CA GLU A 173 -10.99 15.91 -6.95
C GLU A 173 -11.69 14.96 -5.99
N PHE A 174 -12.41 15.53 -5.00
CA PHE A 174 -13.25 14.73 -4.13
C PHE A 174 -14.41 14.14 -4.90
N LEU A 175 -14.65 12.84 -4.69
CA LEU A 175 -15.82 12.16 -5.19
C LEU A 175 -16.89 12.15 -4.11
N GLU A 176 -18.15 12.36 -4.50
CA GLU A 176 -19.26 12.32 -3.57
C GLU A 176 -19.43 10.92 -2.97
N LYS A 177 -19.84 10.91 -1.69
CA LYS A 177 -20.08 9.68 -0.94
C LYS A 177 -21.31 8.95 -1.44
#